data_1e84d63f833038dbf0a6c02d85517650
#
_entry.id   1e84d63f833038dbf0a6c02d85517650
#
_cell.length_a   1.000
_cell.length_b   1.000
_cell.length_c   1.000
_cell.angle_alpha   90.00
_cell.angle_beta   90.00
_cell.angle_gamma   90.00
#
_symmetry.space_group_name_H-M   'P 1'
#
loop_
_entity.id
_entity.type
_entity.pdbx_description
1 polymer ?
#
loop_
_entity_poly.entity_id
_entity_poly.type
_entity_poly.pdbx_seq_one_letter_code
_entity_poly.pdbx_strand_id
1 'polypeptide(L)'
;GSVVSRVFGQKSELPSNIILPGPIGNTGAGPLHGQTSGYLGSAHEPFFLNSDPANKDFKVGDLEVAAGQAGNRLDARKQFLAQLDDLQRKSESRSTQSHDSAYERAFRLLTSPKAKQAFNLSQENDKLRDRYGRNTFGQSCLMARRMIENGVRFVTVNHFDTVFNLTCWDMRADGGGLNNTYLDYERHLCPQFDIAFTALIEDLEQRGM
;
A
#
# COMPACT_ATOMS: atom_id res chain seq x y z
N GLY A 1 -4.77 10.05 -4.54
CA GLY A 1 -5.19 8.65 -4.71
C GLY A 1 -6.70 8.52 -4.81
N SER A 2 -7.44 8.90 -3.78
CA SER A 2 -8.91 8.71 -3.72
C SER A 2 -9.68 9.46 -4.82
N VAL A 3 -9.24 10.66 -5.22
CA VAL A 3 -9.80 11.37 -6.37
C VAL A 3 -9.58 10.59 -7.67
N VAL A 4 -8.38 10.06 -7.87
CA VAL A 4 -8.07 9.20 -9.05
C VAL A 4 -8.96 7.95 -9.05
N SER A 5 -9.14 7.32 -7.89
CA SER A 5 -10.05 6.20 -7.71
C SER A 5 -11.50 6.57 -8.09
N ARG A 6 -11.96 7.74 -7.68
CA ARG A 6 -13.33 8.22 -7.95
C ARG A 6 -13.57 8.52 -9.43
N VAL A 7 -12.60 9.15 -10.08
CA VAL A 7 -12.75 9.63 -11.47
C VAL A 7 -12.53 8.49 -12.47
N PHE A 8 -11.51 7.69 -12.28
CA PHE A 8 -11.07 6.68 -13.26
C PHE A 8 -11.44 5.24 -12.88
N GLY A 9 -11.94 5.03 -11.67
CA GLY A 9 -12.28 3.70 -11.18
C GLY A 9 -11.09 2.74 -11.08
N GLN A 10 -11.39 1.47 -10.91
CA GLN A 10 -10.43 0.38 -10.83
C GLN A 10 -10.14 -0.17 -12.24
N LYS A 11 -8.86 -0.40 -12.58
CA LYS A 11 -8.41 -0.91 -13.89
C LYS A 11 -8.13 -2.41 -13.87
N SER A 12 -7.86 -2.97 -12.69
CA SER A 12 -7.49 -4.37 -12.51
C SER A 12 -8.13 -4.92 -11.23
N GLU A 13 -7.79 -6.14 -10.85
CA GLU A 13 -8.21 -6.72 -9.56
C GLU A 13 -7.53 -6.07 -8.34
N LEU A 14 -6.46 -5.30 -8.59
CA LEU A 14 -5.77 -4.52 -7.57
C LEU A 14 -6.52 -3.24 -7.22
N PRO A 15 -6.38 -2.71 -6.00
CA PRO A 15 -6.92 -1.42 -5.63
C PRO A 15 -6.46 -0.32 -6.58
N SER A 16 -7.32 0.66 -6.84
CA SER A 16 -6.98 1.77 -7.75
C SER A 16 -5.94 2.73 -7.15
N ASN A 17 -5.81 2.78 -5.83
CA ASN A 17 -4.78 3.56 -5.15
C ASN A 17 -4.21 2.80 -3.94
N ILE A 18 -2.90 2.91 -3.75
CA ILE A 18 -2.15 2.18 -2.70
C ILE A 18 -1.20 3.15 -2.03
N ILE A 19 -1.00 2.99 -0.72
CA ILE A 19 0.00 3.71 0.07
C ILE A 19 1.04 2.73 0.62
N LEU A 20 2.31 3.00 0.37
CA LEU A 20 3.47 2.18 0.71
C LEU A 20 4.46 2.97 1.60
N PRO A 21 5.12 2.34 2.54
CA PRO A 21 4.86 1.01 3.09
C PRO A 21 3.61 0.98 3.96
N GLY A 22 3.09 2.14 4.30
CA GLY A 22 1.89 2.38 5.12
C GLY A 22 1.62 3.88 5.24
N PRO A 23 0.60 4.28 6.01
CA PRO A 23 0.33 5.70 6.26
C PRO A 23 1.45 6.32 7.09
N ILE A 24 1.65 7.62 6.95
CA ILE A 24 2.47 8.39 7.89
C ILE A 24 1.77 8.33 9.25
N GLY A 25 2.49 7.86 10.26
CA GLY A 25 1.98 7.64 11.60
C GLY A 25 1.95 8.90 12.47
N ASN A 26 2.41 8.79 13.70
CA ASN A 26 2.35 9.88 14.66
C ASN A 26 3.41 10.95 14.36
N THR A 27 2.96 12.19 14.16
CA THR A 27 3.82 13.36 13.96
C THR A 27 3.73 14.38 15.09
N GLY A 28 3.14 14.01 16.25
CA GLY A 28 2.93 14.93 17.39
C GLY A 28 1.68 15.80 17.27
N ALA A 29 1.17 16.00 16.06
CA ALA A 29 -0.04 16.80 15.79
C ALA A 29 -1.31 15.96 15.58
N GLY A 30 -1.26 14.67 15.93
CA GLY A 30 -2.34 13.71 15.67
C GLY A 30 -2.24 13.08 14.26
N PRO A 31 -3.27 12.38 13.83
CA PRO A 31 -3.28 11.74 12.51
C PRO A 31 -3.16 12.77 11.38
N LEU A 32 -2.25 12.53 10.44
CA LEU A 32 -2.13 13.37 9.26
C LEU A 32 -3.36 13.25 8.36
N HIS A 33 -3.99 14.38 8.11
CA HIS A 33 -5.12 14.47 7.19
C HIS A 33 -4.67 14.26 5.73
N GLY A 34 -5.59 13.84 4.88
CA GLY A 34 -5.34 13.66 3.44
C GLY A 34 -4.81 12.28 3.03
N GLN A 35 -4.58 11.39 3.98
CA GLN A 35 -4.17 10.01 3.70
C GLN A 35 -5.35 9.06 3.42
N THR A 36 -6.56 9.47 3.70
CA THR A 36 -7.80 8.69 3.53
C THR A 36 -8.68 9.23 2.43
N SER A 37 -9.79 8.58 2.17
CA SER A 37 -10.78 9.03 1.17
C SER A 37 -11.59 10.25 1.58
N GLY A 38 -11.65 10.54 2.89
CA GLY A 38 -12.43 11.65 3.42
C GLY A 38 -13.89 11.65 2.94
N TYR A 39 -14.33 12.74 2.38
CA TYR A 39 -15.71 12.90 1.87
C TYR A 39 -16.07 12.04 0.65
N LEU A 40 -15.08 11.41 0.00
CA LEU A 40 -15.34 10.52 -1.15
C LEU A 40 -15.91 9.16 -0.75
N GLY A 41 -15.83 8.83 0.54
CA GLY A 41 -16.38 7.61 1.11
C GLY A 41 -15.45 6.39 1.01
N SER A 42 -15.75 5.36 1.78
CA SER A 42 -14.94 4.14 1.93
C SER A 42 -14.69 3.38 0.63
N ALA A 43 -15.56 3.56 -0.38
CA ALA A 43 -15.36 2.98 -1.70
C ALA A 43 -14.07 3.45 -2.40
N HIS A 44 -13.51 4.59 -2.01
CA HIS A 44 -12.31 5.20 -2.58
C HIS A 44 -11.14 5.24 -1.61
N GLU A 45 -11.25 4.49 -0.51
CA GLU A 45 -10.18 4.38 0.50
C GLU A 45 -8.93 3.79 -0.13
N PRO A 46 -7.73 4.35 0.15
CA PRO A 46 -6.48 3.73 -0.27
C PRO A 46 -6.30 2.36 0.39
N PHE A 47 -5.66 1.46 -0.31
CA PHE A 47 -5.13 0.26 0.32
C PHE A 47 -3.80 0.61 1.00
N PHE A 48 -3.70 0.38 2.30
CA PHE A 48 -2.47 0.53 3.07
C PHE A 48 -1.75 -0.82 3.13
N LEU A 49 -0.49 -0.86 2.69
CA LEU A 49 0.28 -2.12 2.73
C LEU A 49 0.57 -2.55 4.18
N ASN A 50 0.91 -1.58 5.05
CA ASN A 50 1.23 -1.79 6.48
C ASN A 50 2.30 -2.85 6.72
N SER A 51 3.25 -2.98 5.81
CA SER A 51 4.33 -3.95 5.88
C SER A 51 5.56 -3.41 5.15
N ASP A 52 6.75 -3.67 5.69
CA ASP A 52 8.00 -3.22 5.09
C ASP A 52 8.46 -4.15 3.94
N PRO A 53 8.47 -3.66 2.68
CA PRO A 53 8.91 -4.46 1.54
C PRO A 53 10.41 -4.83 1.55
N ALA A 54 11.22 -4.19 2.40
CA ALA A 54 12.64 -4.52 2.55
C ALA A 54 12.88 -5.70 3.48
N ASN A 55 11.88 -6.06 4.28
CA ASN A 55 12.02 -7.18 5.22
C ASN A 55 12.27 -8.50 4.44
N LYS A 56 13.18 -9.34 4.94
CA LYS A 56 13.47 -10.65 4.33
C LYS A 56 12.26 -11.58 4.31
N ASP A 57 11.45 -11.48 5.36
CA ASP A 57 10.23 -12.27 5.51
C ASP A 57 8.98 -11.47 5.06
N PHE A 58 9.20 -10.49 4.17
CA PHE A 58 8.12 -9.67 3.66
C PHE A 58 6.99 -10.51 3.09
N LYS A 59 5.84 -10.34 3.69
CA LYS A 59 4.59 -10.93 3.29
C LYS A 59 3.50 -9.90 3.48
N VAL A 60 2.57 -9.87 2.56
CA VAL A 60 1.34 -9.10 2.77
C VAL A 60 0.43 -9.98 3.62
N GLY A 61 0.51 -9.82 4.94
CA GLY A 61 -0.14 -10.71 5.90
C GLY A 61 -1.62 -10.91 5.64
N ASP A 62 -2.29 -9.85 5.22
CA ASP A 62 -3.71 -9.88 4.88
C ASP A 62 -4.02 -10.63 3.56
N LEU A 63 -3.01 -10.92 2.73
CA LEU A 63 -3.15 -11.71 1.50
C LEU A 63 -2.79 -13.18 1.68
N GLU A 64 -2.20 -13.56 2.81
CA GLU A 64 -1.97 -14.96 3.15
C GLU A 64 -3.22 -15.55 3.81
N VAL A 65 -4.04 -16.17 3.02
CA VAL A 65 -5.07 -17.07 3.57
C VAL A 65 -4.33 -18.24 4.21
N ALA A 66 -4.50 -18.42 5.52
CA ALA A 66 -3.85 -19.51 6.26
C ALA A 66 -4.01 -20.83 5.51
N ALA A 67 -2.91 -21.53 5.31
CA ALA A 67 -2.90 -22.84 4.65
C ALA A 67 -3.90 -23.77 5.35
N GLY A 68 -4.96 -24.19 4.65
CA GLY A 68 -6.08 -24.96 5.20
C GLY A 68 -7.41 -24.19 5.28
N GLN A 69 -7.42 -22.86 5.08
CA GLN A 69 -8.66 -22.08 4.92
C GLN A 69 -8.91 -21.65 3.46
N ALA A 70 -8.03 -22.03 2.55
CA ALA A 70 -8.11 -21.68 1.14
C ALA A 70 -9.29 -22.37 0.45
N GLY A 71 -10.01 -21.65 -0.35
CA GLY A 71 -11.06 -22.12 -1.23
C GLY A 71 -12.40 -22.36 -0.51
N ASN A 72 -12.67 -23.58 -0.06
CA ASN A 72 -14.01 -23.98 0.37
C ASN A 72 -14.60 -23.19 1.55
N ARG A 73 -13.78 -22.72 2.49
CA ARG A 73 -14.27 -21.94 3.64
C ARG A 73 -14.56 -20.48 3.30
N LEU A 74 -13.76 -19.89 2.40
CA LEU A 74 -14.00 -18.52 1.91
C LEU A 74 -15.22 -18.48 1.01
N ASP A 75 -15.40 -19.48 0.14
CA ASP A 75 -16.56 -19.60 -0.73
C ASP A 75 -17.83 -19.90 0.08
N ALA A 76 -17.74 -20.78 1.08
CA ALA A 76 -18.85 -21.05 2.00
C ALA A 76 -19.24 -19.80 2.81
N ARG A 77 -18.26 -19.02 3.27
CA ARG A 77 -18.50 -17.73 3.95
C ARG A 77 -19.14 -16.71 3.00
N LYS A 78 -18.69 -16.64 1.76
CA LYS A 78 -19.29 -15.77 0.74
C LYS A 78 -20.74 -16.14 0.46
N GLN A 79 -21.01 -17.42 0.29
CA GLN A 79 -22.38 -17.94 0.09
C GLN A 79 -23.27 -17.66 1.30
N PHE A 80 -22.76 -17.86 2.51
CA PHE A 80 -23.50 -17.57 3.73
C PHE A 80 -23.80 -16.08 3.91
N LEU A 81 -22.81 -15.22 3.62
CA LEU A 81 -23.01 -13.76 3.64
C LEU A 81 -24.02 -13.33 2.56
N ALA A 82 -23.95 -13.88 1.35
CA ALA A 82 -24.91 -13.58 0.30
C ALA A 82 -26.34 -13.98 0.68
N GLN A 83 -26.52 -15.07 1.40
CA GLN A 83 -27.83 -15.48 1.94
C GLN A 83 -28.33 -14.55 3.06
N LEU A 84 -27.43 -14.11 3.94
CA LEU A 84 -27.75 -13.12 4.97
C LEU A 84 -28.10 -11.75 4.35
N ASP A 85 -27.34 -11.32 3.34
CA ASP A 85 -27.58 -10.07 2.62
C ASP A 85 -28.92 -10.06 1.89
N ASP A 86 -29.35 -11.19 1.33
CA ASP A 86 -30.68 -11.32 0.69
C ASP A 86 -31.81 -11.18 1.71
N LEU A 87 -31.60 -11.62 2.95
CA LEU A 87 -32.52 -11.42 4.06
C LEU A 87 -32.51 -9.98 4.56
N GLN A 88 -31.35 -9.32 4.60
CA GLN A 88 -31.20 -7.93 5.02
C GLN A 88 -31.58 -6.91 3.95
N ARG A 89 -31.40 -7.18 2.65
CA ARG A 89 -31.86 -6.30 1.54
C ARG A 89 -33.37 -6.04 1.56
N LYS A 90 -34.12 -6.91 2.18
CA LYS A 90 -35.57 -6.68 2.42
C LYS A 90 -35.83 -5.68 3.52
N SER A 91 -34.82 -5.25 4.26
CA SER A 91 -34.96 -4.44 5.47
C SER A 91 -34.18 -3.11 5.45
N GLU A 92 -33.29 -2.77 4.48
CA GLU A 92 -32.71 -1.45 4.50
C GLU A 92 -31.27 -1.13 4.26
N SER A 93 -30.99 -0.08 3.73
CA SER A 93 -30.16 1.14 3.88
C SER A 93 -28.80 1.21 3.18
N ARG A 94 -28.44 2.45 2.75
CA ARG A 94 -27.19 2.84 2.05
C ARG A 94 -25.89 2.43 2.76
N SER A 95 -25.89 2.21 4.06
CA SER A 95 -24.70 1.77 4.81
C SER A 95 -24.28 0.34 4.48
N THR A 96 -25.24 -0.53 4.22
CA THR A 96 -25.01 -1.94 3.88
C THR A 96 -24.28 -2.07 2.53
N GLN A 97 -24.65 -1.26 1.52
CA GLN A 97 -24.01 -1.28 0.19
C GLN A 97 -22.52 -0.89 0.22
N SER A 98 -22.11 -0.03 1.15
CA SER A 98 -20.69 0.36 1.27
C SER A 98 -19.84 -0.74 1.90
N HIS A 99 -20.38 -1.48 2.86
CA HIS A 99 -19.73 -2.64 3.47
C HIS A 99 -19.58 -3.80 2.48
N ASP A 100 -20.61 -4.11 1.70
CA ASP A 100 -20.59 -5.14 0.66
C ASP A 100 -19.48 -4.87 -0.37
N SER A 101 -19.37 -3.62 -0.82
CA SER A 101 -18.36 -3.23 -1.80
C SER A 101 -16.92 -3.32 -1.26
N ALA A 102 -16.71 -3.06 0.03
CA ALA A 102 -15.40 -3.19 0.67
C ALA A 102 -15.01 -4.66 0.85
N TYR A 103 -15.95 -5.49 1.30
CA TYR A 103 -15.76 -6.93 1.44
C TYR A 103 -15.46 -7.61 0.09
N GLU A 104 -16.21 -7.29 -0.95
CA GLU A 104 -15.99 -7.80 -2.31
C GLU A 104 -14.59 -7.45 -2.84
N ARG A 105 -14.12 -6.24 -2.57
CA ARG A 105 -12.77 -5.81 -2.96
C ARG A 105 -11.69 -6.56 -2.20
N ALA A 106 -11.85 -6.70 -0.89
CA ALA A 106 -10.92 -7.46 -0.06
C ALA A 106 -10.88 -8.93 -0.49
N PHE A 107 -12.03 -9.54 -0.76
CA PHE A 107 -12.13 -10.92 -1.23
C PHE A 107 -11.44 -11.12 -2.59
N ARG A 108 -11.69 -10.22 -3.55
CA ARG A 108 -11.01 -10.26 -4.86
C ARG A 108 -9.50 -10.15 -4.70
N LEU A 109 -9.03 -9.25 -3.84
CA LEU A 109 -7.60 -9.08 -3.59
C LEU A 109 -6.96 -10.36 -3.00
N LEU A 110 -7.64 -10.98 -2.02
CA LEU A 110 -7.18 -12.21 -1.35
C LEU A 110 -7.13 -13.43 -2.30
N THR A 111 -8.08 -13.51 -3.22
CA THR A 111 -8.23 -14.67 -4.12
C THR A 111 -7.50 -14.50 -5.45
N SER A 112 -7.08 -13.30 -5.80
CA SER A 112 -6.43 -13.01 -7.07
C SER A 112 -4.99 -13.49 -7.12
N PRO A 113 -4.64 -14.46 -8.01
CA PRO A 113 -3.25 -14.82 -8.24
C PRO A 113 -2.42 -13.65 -8.75
N LYS A 114 -3.03 -12.76 -9.56
CA LYS A 114 -2.38 -11.58 -10.11
C LYS A 114 -2.01 -10.59 -9.01
N ALA A 115 -2.88 -10.40 -8.01
CA ALA A 115 -2.57 -9.57 -6.87
C ALA A 115 -1.37 -10.14 -6.08
N LYS A 116 -1.38 -11.43 -5.78
CA LYS A 116 -0.27 -12.10 -5.09
C LYS A 116 1.05 -11.97 -5.85
N GLN A 117 1.04 -12.11 -7.17
CA GLN A 117 2.23 -11.92 -8.00
C GLN A 117 2.72 -10.47 -7.97
N ALA A 118 1.82 -9.50 -8.04
CA ALA A 118 2.18 -8.09 -8.00
C ALA A 118 2.92 -7.70 -6.72
N PHE A 119 2.47 -8.23 -5.57
CA PHE A 119 3.12 -7.99 -4.27
C PHE A 119 4.39 -8.80 -4.04
N ASN A 120 4.69 -9.80 -4.87
CA ASN A 120 5.83 -10.68 -4.64
C ASN A 120 7.13 -10.09 -5.20
N LEU A 121 7.91 -9.41 -4.36
CA LEU A 121 9.23 -8.87 -4.71
C LEU A 121 10.31 -9.93 -4.94
N SER A 122 10.11 -11.19 -4.52
CA SER A 122 11.08 -12.24 -4.78
C SER A 122 11.17 -12.63 -6.26
N GLN A 123 10.21 -12.20 -7.07
CA GLN A 123 10.24 -12.37 -8.52
C GLN A 123 11.19 -11.40 -9.23
N GLU A 124 11.58 -10.31 -8.57
CA GLU A 124 12.56 -9.38 -9.09
C GLU A 124 13.97 -9.89 -8.86
N ASN A 125 14.86 -9.70 -9.85
CA ASN A 125 16.24 -10.13 -9.69
C ASN A 125 16.98 -9.29 -8.64
N ASP A 126 17.97 -9.88 -8.01
CA ASP A 126 18.70 -9.24 -6.92
C ASP A 126 19.43 -7.96 -7.37
N LYS A 127 19.97 -7.93 -8.59
CA LYS A 127 20.64 -6.74 -9.13
C LYS A 127 19.70 -5.54 -9.21
N LEU A 128 18.46 -5.75 -9.65
CA LEU A 128 17.46 -4.70 -9.69
C LEU A 128 17.05 -4.26 -8.28
N ARG A 129 16.82 -5.21 -7.40
CA ARG A 129 16.52 -4.91 -5.99
C ARG A 129 17.65 -4.11 -5.32
N ASP A 130 18.92 -4.45 -5.62
CA ASP A 130 20.10 -3.72 -5.13
C ASP A 130 20.18 -2.34 -5.73
N ARG A 131 19.85 -2.19 -7.04
CA ARG A 131 19.83 -0.89 -7.73
C ARG A 131 18.85 0.10 -7.10
N TYR A 132 17.69 -0.37 -6.64
CA TYR A 132 16.71 0.45 -5.90
C TYR A 132 17.13 0.73 -4.44
N GLY A 133 18.09 -0.03 -3.91
CA GLY A 133 18.48 0.00 -2.50
C GLY A 133 17.67 -0.97 -1.62
N ARG A 134 18.37 -1.75 -0.77
CA ARG A 134 17.77 -2.73 0.15
C ARG A 134 17.26 -2.08 1.43
N ASN A 135 16.56 -0.98 1.31
CA ASN A 135 15.92 -0.28 2.41
C ASN A 135 14.42 -0.12 2.15
N THR A 136 13.66 0.26 3.16
CA THR A 136 12.20 0.40 3.11
C THR A 136 11.74 1.29 1.96
N PHE A 137 12.39 2.45 1.76
CA PHE A 137 12.00 3.38 0.70
C PHE A 137 12.29 2.83 -0.69
N GLY A 138 13.50 2.30 -0.91
CA GLY A 138 13.89 1.73 -2.20
C GLY A 138 13.04 0.54 -2.62
N GLN A 139 12.78 -0.39 -1.70
CA GLN A 139 11.92 -1.54 -1.99
C GLN A 139 10.44 -1.14 -2.14
N SER A 140 10.01 -0.06 -1.48
CA SER A 140 8.67 0.53 -1.72
C SER A 140 8.56 1.16 -3.10
N CYS A 141 9.59 1.84 -3.60
CA CYS A 141 9.63 2.37 -4.96
C CYS A 141 9.57 1.24 -6.01
N LEU A 142 10.34 0.16 -5.80
CA LEU A 142 10.26 -1.02 -6.66
C LEU A 142 8.88 -1.68 -6.63
N MET A 143 8.27 -1.78 -5.45
CA MET A 143 6.90 -2.26 -5.29
C MET A 143 5.90 -1.36 -6.02
N ALA A 144 6.05 -0.02 -5.91
CA ALA A 144 5.20 0.94 -6.60
C ALA A 144 5.22 0.74 -8.12
N ARG A 145 6.39 0.57 -8.73
CA ARG A 145 6.53 0.25 -10.15
C ARG A 145 5.74 -1.02 -10.51
N ARG A 146 5.91 -2.11 -9.73
CA ARG A 146 5.16 -3.36 -9.94
C ARG A 146 3.64 -3.17 -9.84
N MET A 147 3.19 -2.36 -8.90
CA MET A 147 1.76 -2.05 -8.75
C MET A 147 1.21 -1.35 -10.00
N ILE A 148 1.92 -0.35 -10.52
CA ILE A 148 1.51 0.35 -11.75
C ILE A 148 1.49 -0.59 -12.96
N GLU A 149 2.51 -1.45 -13.14
CA GLU A 149 2.51 -2.49 -14.19
C GLU A 149 1.29 -3.40 -14.12
N ASN A 150 0.82 -3.70 -12.92
CA ASN A 150 -0.34 -4.55 -12.69
C ASN A 150 -1.67 -3.79 -12.69
N GLY A 151 -1.67 -2.51 -13.04
CA GLY A 151 -2.86 -1.71 -13.31
C GLY A 151 -3.37 -0.90 -12.12
N VAL A 152 -2.61 -0.75 -11.05
CA VAL A 152 -2.86 0.28 -10.03
C VAL A 152 -2.71 1.65 -10.70
N ARG A 153 -3.60 2.58 -10.41
CA ARG A 153 -3.59 3.89 -11.07
C ARG A 153 -2.76 4.94 -10.34
N PHE A 154 -2.63 4.77 -9.04
CA PHE A 154 -1.95 5.74 -8.19
C PHE A 154 -1.29 5.04 -7.01
N VAL A 155 0.00 5.29 -6.81
CA VAL A 155 0.74 4.78 -5.66
C VAL A 155 1.41 5.94 -4.95
N THR A 156 1.20 6.02 -3.64
CA THR A 156 1.95 6.93 -2.76
C THR A 156 3.04 6.14 -2.07
N VAL A 157 4.27 6.61 -2.13
CA VAL A 157 5.39 6.04 -1.38
C VAL A 157 5.80 7.03 -0.30
N ASN A 158 5.60 6.65 0.95
CA ASN A 158 6.02 7.43 2.10
C ASN A 158 7.47 7.10 2.44
N HIS A 159 8.32 8.14 2.60
CA HIS A 159 9.72 7.96 2.92
C HIS A 159 9.98 7.92 4.44
N PHE A 160 8.98 8.12 5.25
CA PHE A 160 9.06 7.98 6.71
C PHE A 160 7.70 7.59 7.29
N ASP A 161 7.72 7.07 8.49
CA ASP A 161 6.54 6.68 9.26
C ASP A 161 6.25 7.69 10.39
N THR A 162 7.28 8.09 11.14
CA THR A 162 7.14 8.95 12.31
C THR A 162 8.33 9.88 12.46
N VAL A 163 8.11 11.02 13.14
CA VAL A 163 9.14 12.00 13.45
C VAL A 163 9.86 11.73 14.78
N PHE A 164 9.40 10.74 15.56
CA PHE A 164 9.88 10.56 16.94
C PHE A 164 11.08 9.64 17.09
N ASN A 165 11.17 8.57 16.32
CA ASN A 165 12.20 7.55 16.51
C ASN A 165 12.86 7.11 15.19
N LEU A 166 12.59 7.80 14.11
CA LEU A 166 13.19 7.55 12.81
C LEU A 166 13.77 8.84 12.22
N THR A 167 14.93 8.74 11.59
CA THR A 167 15.47 9.81 10.77
C THR A 167 14.53 10.05 9.60
N CYS A 168 13.98 11.25 9.50
CA CYS A 168 12.99 11.63 8.51
C CYS A 168 13.25 13.02 7.95
N TRP A 169 12.46 13.47 7.00
CA TRP A 169 12.58 14.80 6.40
C TRP A 169 12.24 15.95 7.35
N ASP A 170 11.62 15.67 8.48
CA ASP A 170 11.43 16.67 9.56
C ASP A 170 12.62 16.63 10.52
N MET A 171 13.58 17.52 10.28
CA MET A 171 14.82 17.61 11.04
C MET A 171 14.74 18.63 12.18
N ARG A 172 13.56 18.96 12.67
CA ARG A 172 13.43 19.85 13.81
C ARG A 172 14.01 19.19 15.05
N ALA A 173 15.12 19.72 15.55
CA ALA A 173 15.75 19.33 16.80
C ALA A 173 14.98 19.96 17.99
N ASP A 174 13.74 19.58 18.20
CA ASP A 174 12.87 20.14 19.24
C ASP A 174 12.92 19.35 20.57
N GLY A 175 13.86 18.42 20.68
CA GLY A 175 14.07 17.64 21.91
C GLY A 175 13.08 16.49 22.12
N GLY A 176 12.15 16.28 21.22
CA GLY A 176 11.11 15.24 21.34
C GLY A 176 11.45 13.89 20.72
N GLY A 177 12.58 13.76 20.04
CA GLY A 177 12.93 12.55 19.30
C GLY A 177 14.42 12.36 19.09
N LEU A 178 14.82 11.92 17.93
CA LEU A 178 16.22 11.84 17.54
C LEU A 178 16.79 13.24 17.35
N ASN A 179 18.01 13.47 17.83
CA ASN A 179 18.77 14.71 17.57
C ASN A 179 19.28 14.71 16.12
N ASN A 180 18.36 14.74 15.17
CA ASN A 180 18.68 14.78 13.76
C ASN A 180 19.23 16.16 13.36
N THR A 181 20.20 16.16 12.45
CA THR A 181 20.83 17.36 11.92
C THR A 181 20.83 17.35 10.40
N TYR A 182 21.22 18.45 9.76
CA TYR A 182 21.37 18.51 8.31
C TYR A 182 22.37 17.47 7.76
N LEU A 183 23.28 16.96 8.59
CA LEU A 183 24.20 15.88 8.21
C LEU A 183 23.47 14.55 7.97
N ASP A 184 22.31 14.36 8.58
CA ASP A 184 21.51 13.16 8.39
C ASP A 184 20.82 13.20 7.01
N TYR A 185 20.54 14.38 6.45
CA TYR A 185 20.15 14.50 5.03
C TYR A 185 21.26 13.99 4.14
N GLU A 186 22.48 14.50 4.32
CA GLU A 186 23.64 14.14 3.50
C GLU A 186 23.98 12.65 3.60
N ARG A 187 23.94 12.10 4.82
CA ARG A 187 24.45 10.74 5.10
C ARG A 187 23.41 9.64 4.89
N HIS A 188 22.16 9.96 5.05
CA HIS A 188 21.09 8.94 5.11
C HIS A 188 19.95 9.21 4.12
N LEU A 189 19.26 10.33 4.23
CA LEU A 189 18.01 10.53 3.47
C LEU A 189 18.24 10.83 2.00
N CYS A 190 19.12 11.77 1.68
CA CYS A 190 19.42 12.11 0.27
C CYS A 190 19.99 10.91 -0.48
N PRO A 191 20.99 10.15 0.03
CA PRO A 191 21.47 8.97 -0.68
C PRO A 191 20.40 7.90 -0.91
N GLN A 192 19.53 7.65 0.08
CA GLN A 192 18.43 6.71 -0.10
C GLN A 192 17.43 7.18 -1.15
N PHE A 193 17.10 8.47 -1.14
CA PHE A 193 16.22 9.07 -2.13
C PHE A 193 16.83 9.02 -3.53
N ASP A 194 18.06 9.47 -3.69
CA ASP A 194 18.76 9.53 -4.99
C ASP A 194 18.85 8.14 -5.63
N ILE A 195 19.28 7.15 -4.86
CA ILE A 195 19.39 5.75 -5.32
C ILE A 195 18.03 5.22 -5.78
N ALA A 196 17.02 5.35 -4.94
CA ALA A 196 15.73 4.76 -5.23
C ALA A 196 14.98 5.50 -6.35
N PHE A 197 15.02 6.84 -6.35
CA PHE A 197 14.31 7.66 -7.32
C PHE A 197 14.95 7.57 -8.71
N THR A 198 16.27 7.62 -8.82
CA THR A 198 16.95 7.44 -10.11
C THR A 198 16.71 6.04 -10.66
N ALA A 199 16.77 5.00 -9.81
CA ALA A 199 16.45 3.64 -10.23
C ALA A 199 15.02 3.51 -10.75
N LEU A 200 14.05 4.16 -10.08
CA LEU A 200 12.65 4.16 -10.50
C LEU A 200 12.48 4.82 -11.88
N ILE A 201 13.06 5.99 -12.10
CA ILE A 201 12.96 6.70 -13.39
C ILE A 201 13.58 5.88 -14.52
N GLU A 202 14.79 5.36 -14.32
CA GLU A 202 15.46 4.52 -15.32
C GLU A 202 14.67 3.23 -15.63
N ASP A 203 14.12 2.58 -14.60
CA ASP A 203 13.35 1.33 -14.79
C ASP A 203 12.03 1.60 -15.53
N LEU A 204 11.34 2.70 -15.22
CA LEU A 204 10.15 3.14 -15.93
C LEU A 204 10.45 3.46 -17.41
N GLU A 205 11.52 4.20 -17.69
CA GLU A 205 11.94 4.53 -19.04
C GLU A 205 12.28 3.28 -19.85
N GLN A 206 13.07 2.36 -19.28
CA GLN A 206 13.43 1.10 -19.93
C GLN A 206 12.22 0.20 -20.25
N ARG A 207 11.14 0.33 -19.49
CA ARG A 207 9.89 -0.41 -19.71
C ARG A 207 8.88 0.33 -20.59
N GLY A 208 9.17 1.55 -20.98
CA GLY A 208 8.26 2.40 -21.76
C GLY A 208 7.01 2.81 -20.99
N MET A 209 7.14 3.06 -19.71
CA MET A 209 6.05 3.43 -18.79
C MET A 209 6.03 4.93 -18.50
#